data_bd7ff4efc6c71e24d9ac15de588a6737
#
_entry.id   bd7ff4efc6c71e24d9ac15de588a6737
#
_cell.length_a   1.000
_cell.length_b   1.000
_cell.length_c   1.000
_cell.angle_alpha   90.00
_cell.angle_beta   90.00
_cell.angle_gamma   90.00
#
_symmetry.space_group_name_H-M   'P 1'
#
loop_
_entity.id
_entity.type
_entity.pdbx_description
1 polymer ?
#
loop_
_entity_poly.entity_id
_entity_poly.type
_entity_poly.pdbx_seq_one_letter_code
_entity_poly.pdbx_strand_id
1 'polypeptide(L)'
;PVRFLASPSPMELVALGVNYQSAPLALREQVAFAADSLRPALLDLVRSEHVKEAAIVSTCNRTELFCATQDPSQVLSWLARYHGVGQDALAPHVYSLPREQAVSHAFRVASGLDSMVIGEAQILGQMKDAVRSAEMAGTLGTVLHKLFQRTFSVAKEVRTRTEIGANSVSMAAAAVRIAERIYPSIEEQAVLFIGAGEMIELCAAHFCSRNPRRVVFVNRTLGRAEQLAERHSGEALPLSAVPDVVAQFDIVVSCTASQLPIIGKGLVERALKTRKHRPMLIVDLAVPRDVEPEVGSLGDVFLYTVDDLGHVVREGLELRQAAVAEAEVIIADGVSDFMRWLESREVVPAIRALRDHAEAIRRHELERAMKSLVRGDDPRVVLEALSHGLTNKFLHAPTHALHHADGEERQRMLAVAGRFFPGEGAP
;
A
#
# COMPACT_ATOMS: atom_id res chain seq x y z
N PRO A 1 2.77 -45.10 12.20
CA PRO A 1 2.47 -44.24 11.07
C PRO A 1 2.51 -42.81 11.55
N VAL A 2 3.65 -42.12 11.29
CA VAL A 2 3.77 -40.71 11.53
C VAL A 2 2.94 -40.05 10.42
N ARG A 3 1.76 -39.51 10.77
CA ARG A 3 1.05 -38.62 9.91
C ARG A 3 1.95 -37.40 9.74
N PHE A 4 2.53 -37.23 8.58
CA PHE A 4 2.99 -35.91 8.12
C PHE A 4 1.74 -35.05 8.08
N LEU A 5 1.56 -34.22 9.11
CA LEU A 5 0.67 -33.10 9.05
C LEU A 5 1.15 -32.29 7.84
N ALA A 6 0.29 -32.08 6.88
CA ALA A 6 0.57 -31.21 5.75
C ALA A 6 1.16 -29.91 6.31
N SER A 7 2.38 -29.60 5.90
CA SER A 7 3.01 -28.33 6.31
C SER A 7 2.04 -27.22 5.97
N PRO A 8 1.73 -26.31 6.89
CA PRO A 8 0.88 -25.17 6.59
C PRO A 8 1.47 -24.47 5.36
N SER A 9 0.61 -24.05 4.43
CA SER A 9 1.04 -23.31 3.24
C SER A 9 1.99 -22.19 3.65
N PRO A 10 3.10 -22.01 2.94
CA PRO A 10 4.06 -20.97 3.30
C PRO A 10 3.36 -19.61 3.29
N MET A 11 3.77 -18.74 4.21
CA MET A 11 3.30 -17.37 4.26
C MET A 11 3.72 -16.64 2.99
N GLU A 12 2.77 -16.10 2.27
CA GLU A 12 3.00 -15.35 1.04
C GLU A 12 2.80 -13.85 1.27
N LEU A 13 3.73 -13.05 0.74
CA LEU A 13 3.55 -11.59 0.66
C LEU A 13 2.63 -11.29 -0.52
N VAL A 14 1.56 -10.55 -0.28
CA VAL A 14 0.60 -10.13 -1.31
C VAL A 14 0.26 -8.65 -1.16
N ALA A 15 0.12 -7.96 -2.29
CA ALA A 15 -0.56 -6.68 -2.39
C ALA A 15 -1.89 -6.90 -3.14
N LEU A 16 -3.01 -6.58 -2.49
CA LEU A 16 -4.34 -6.73 -3.03
C LEU A 16 -5.08 -5.41 -2.92
N GLY A 17 -5.78 -4.99 -3.95
CA GLY A 17 -6.55 -3.75 -3.87
C GLY A 17 -7.18 -3.30 -5.17
N VAL A 18 -7.71 -2.11 -5.11
CA VAL A 18 -8.27 -1.36 -6.24
C VAL A 18 -7.56 -0.02 -6.38
N ASN A 19 -7.43 0.46 -7.62
CA ASN A 19 -6.91 1.79 -7.90
C ASN A 19 -7.73 2.48 -9.01
N TYR A 20 -7.36 3.71 -9.36
CA TYR A 20 -8.03 4.51 -10.39
C TYR A 20 -8.04 3.86 -11.79
N GLN A 21 -7.15 2.90 -12.06
CA GLN A 21 -7.10 2.17 -13.34
C GLN A 21 -8.02 0.95 -13.32
N SER A 22 -8.12 0.27 -12.18
CA SER A 22 -8.84 -1.00 -12.06
C SER A 22 -10.30 -0.83 -11.68
N ALA A 23 -10.68 0.28 -11.02
CA ALA A 23 -12.01 0.47 -10.46
C ALA A 23 -12.57 1.87 -10.71
N PRO A 24 -13.85 1.99 -11.08
CA PRO A 24 -14.52 3.28 -11.20
C PRO A 24 -14.59 3.99 -9.85
N LEU A 25 -14.72 5.33 -9.85
CA LEU A 25 -14.75 6.16 -8.66
C LEU A 25 -15.80 5.70 -7.64
N ALA A 26 -17.01 5.37 -8.10
CA ALA A 26 -18.10 4.92 -7.23
C ALA A 26 -17.76 3.65 -6.42
N LEU A 27 -16.97 2.71 -6.99
CA LEU A 27 -16.54 1.52 -6.29
C LEU A 27 -15.38 1.83 -5.33
N ARG A 28 -14.45 2.70 -5.73
CA ARG A 28 -13.35 3.14 -4.85
C ARG A 28 -13.88 3.86 -3.61
N GLU A 29 -14.94 4.68 -3.76
CA GLU A 29 -15.64 5.33 -2.63
C GLU A 29 -16.21 4.32 -1.63
N GLN A 30 -16.79 3.22 -2.12
CA GLN A 30 -17.38 2.18 -1.26
C GLN A 30 -16.33 1.42 -0.44
N VAL A 31 -15.11 1.25 -0.96
CA VAL A 31 -14.05 0.50 -0.30
C VAL A 31 -12.96 1.39 0.33
N ALA A 32 -13.19 2.71 0.39
CA ALA A 32 -12.28 3.64 1.04
C ALA A 32 -12.35 3.52 2.57
N PHE A 33 -11.21 3.63 3.23
CA PHE A 33 -11.12 3.62 4.69
C PHE A 33 -10.97 5.05 5.21
N ALA A 34 -11.86 5.44 6.12
CA ALA A 34 -11.69 6.65 6.89
C ALA A 34 -10.54 6.49 7.90
N ALA A 35 -9.89 7.59 8.27
CA ALA A 35 -8.71 7.56 9.15
C ALA A 35 -8.99 6.91 10.52
N ASP A 36 -10.18 7.09 11.06
CA ASP A 36 -10.64 6.51 12.33
C ASP A 36 -11.02 5.03 12.24
N SER A 37 -11.38 4.54 11.05
CA SER A 37 -11.70 3.14 10.78
C SER A 37 -10.49 2.26 10.49
N LEU A 38 -9.32 2.83 10.14
CA LEU A 38 -8.13 2.06 9.76
C LEU A 38 -7.64 1.11 10.86
N ARG A 39 -7.54 1.59 12.10
CA ARG A 39 -7.06 0.76 13.20
C ARG A 39 -8.02 -0.41 13.52
N PRO A 40 -9.32 -0.22 13.67
CA PRO A 40 -10.27 -1.33 13.80
C PRO A 40 -10.20 -2.33 12.64
N ALA A 41 -10.11 -1.85 11.40
CA ALA A 41 -10.00 -2.67 10.21
C ALA A 41 -8.73 -3.55 10.21
N LEU A 42 -7.58 -2.97 10.52
CA LEU A 42 -6.31 -3.69 10.64
C LEU A 42 -6.38 -4.81 11.68
N LEU A 43 -6.93 -4.52 12.86
CA LEU A 43 -7.09 -5.51 13.94
C LEU A 43 -8.07 -6.61 13.56
N ASP A 44 -9.13 -6.29 12.82
CA ASP A 44 -10.10 -7.29 12.36
C ASP A 44 -9.49 -8.19 11.28
N LEU A 45 -8.72 -7.61 10.34
CA LEU A 45 -8.06 -8.36 9.27
C LEU A 45 -7.07 -9.40 9.82
N VAL A 46 -6.23 -9.05 10.81
CA VAL A 46 -5.24 -9.98 11.38
C VAL A 46 -5.83 -10.96 12.40
N ARG A 47 -7.09 -10.80 12.81
CA ARG A 47 -7.80 -11.81 13.60
C ARG A 47 -8.12 -13.07 12.79
N SER A 48 -8.14 -12.97 11.47
CA SER A 48 -8.28 -14.15 10.63
C SER A 48 -7.04 -15.06 10.79
N GLU A 49 -7.23 -16.37 10.85
CA GLU A 49 -6.13 -17.33 11.01
C GLU A 49 -5.13 -17.30 9.84
N HIS A 50 -5.56 -16.77 8.70
CA HIS A 50 -4.80 -16.77 7.45
C HIS A 50 -3.90 -15.54 7.26
N VAL A 51 -4.13 -14.41 7.97
CA VAL A 51 -3.36 -13.17 7.82
C VAL A 51 -2.54 -12.91 9.08
N LYS A 52 -1.21 -12.85 8.94
CA LYS A 52 -0.29 -12.64 10.07
C LYS A 52 0.20 -11.19 10.18
N GLU A 53 0.35 -10.53 9.05
CA GLU A 53 0.79 -9.14 8.97
C GLU A 53 -0.11 -8.41 7.98
N ALA A 54 -0.48 -7.17 8.30
CA ALA A 54 -1.31 -6.34 7.44
C ALA A 54 -0.98 -4.86 7.56
N ALA A 55 -1.03 -4.16 6.42
CA ALA A 55 -1.05 -2.72 6.31
C ALA A 55 -2.08 -2.31 5.25
N ILE A 56 -2.80 -1.22 5.48
CA ILE A 56 -3.83 -0.69 4.57
C ILE A 56 -3.41 0.70 4.12
N VAL A 57 -3.27 0.89 2.82
CA VAL A 57 -3.06 2.18 2.17
C VAL A 57 -4.36 2.60 1.50
N SER A 58 -5.04 3.61 2.04
CA SER A 58 -6.28 4.15 1.49
C SER A 58 -6.11 5.64 1.20
N THR A 59 -6.27 6.02 -0.07
CA THR A 59 -6.11 7.39 -0.58
C THR A 59 -7.25 7.70 -1.55
N CYS A 60 -7.29 8.90 -2.12
CA CYS A 60 -8.27 9.23 -3.17
C CYS A 60 -8.17 8.32 -4.42
N ASN A 61 -7.00 7.72 -4.69
CA ASN A 61 -6.76 6.99 -5.93
C ASN A 61 -6.65 5.48 -5.76
N ARG A 62 -6.53 4.98 -4.53
CA ARG A 62 -6.34 3.55 -4.25
C ARG A 62 -6.77 3.13 -2.86
N THR A 63 -7.21 1.90 -2.76
CA THR A 63 -7.31 1.16 -1.50
C THR A 63 -6.57 -0.15 -1.68
N GLU A 64 -5.48 -0.32 -0.95
CA GLU A 64 -4.55 -1.45 -1.07
C GLU A 64 -4.26 -2.06 0.29
N LEU A 65 -4.26 -3.38 0.33
CA LEU A 65 -3.92 -4.20 1.48
C LEU A 65 -2.60 -4.93 1.19
N PHE A 66 -1.57 -4.64 1.96
CA PHE A 66 -0.32 -5.38 1.95
C PHE A 66 -0.38 -6.40 3.08
N CYS A 67 -0.31 -7.67 2.75
CA CYS A 67 -0.47 -8.75 3.73
C CYS A 67 0.62 -9.81 3.62
N ALA A 68 0.98 -10.40 4.76
CA ALA A 68 1.61 -11.70 4.79
C ALA A 68 0.53 -12.73 5.14
N THR A 69 0.13 -13.56 4.18
CA THR A 69 -1.02 -14.45 4.27
C THR A 69 -0.73 -15.85 3.75
N GLN A 70 -1.48 -16.84 4.23
CA GLN A 70 -1.48 -18.21 3.68
C GLN A 70 -2.52 -18.39 2.56
N ASP A 71 -3.49 -17.48 2.47
CA ASP A 71 -4.57 -17.54 1.47
C ASP A 71 -4.99 -16.12 1.05
N PRO A 72 -4.50 -15.62 -0.10
CA PRO A 72 -4.87 -14.32 -0.63
C PRO A 72 -6.38 -14.16 -0.90
N SER A 73 -7.11 -15.24 -1.17
CA SER A 73 -8.56 -15.19 -1.44
C SER A 73 -9.37 -14.74 -0.22
N GLN A 74 -8.87 -15.05 0.98
CA GLN A 74 -9.48 -14.62 2.24
C GLN A 74 -9.35 -13.10 2.45
N VAL A 75 -8.29 -12.50 1.94
CA VAL A 75 -8.10 -11.04 2.01
C VAL A 75 -9.15 -10.33 1.16
N LEU A 76 -9.43 -10.83 -0.07
CA LEU A 76 -10.50 -10.31 -0.91
C LEU A 76 -11.89 -10.47 -0.25
N SER A 77 -12.17 -11.67 0.24
CA SER A 77 -13.44 -11.95 0.92
C SER A 77 -13.64 -11.09 2.16
N TRP A 78 -12.55 -10.82 2.89
CA TRP A 78 -12.58 -9.90 4.03
C TRP A 78 -12.87 -8.47 3.59
N LEU A 79 -12.20 -7.95 2.54
CA LEU A 79 -12.43 -6.59 2.04
C LEU A 79 -13.89 -6.38 1.61
N ALA A 80 -14.44 -7.33 0.86
CA ALA A 80 -15.82 -7.31 0.42
C ALA A 80 -16.81 -7.27 1.60
N ARG A 81 -16.60 -8.17 2.57
CA ARG A 81 -17.43 -8.25 3.79
C ARG A 81 -17.31 -7.00 4.66
N TYR A 82 -16.12 -6.49 4.87
CA TYR A 82 -15.87 -5.32 5.72
C TYR A 82 -16.61 -4.08 5.23
N HIS A 83 -16.67 -3.87 3.93
CA HIS A 83 -17.38 -2.73 3.33
C HIS A 83 -18.82 -3.04 2.91
N GLY A 84 -19.30 -4.27 3.10
CA GLY A 84 -20.66 -4.67 2.71
C GLY A 84 -20.88 -4.68 1.19
N VAL A 85 -19.81 -4.83 0.40
CA VAL A 85 -19.83 -4.91 -1.06
C VAL A 85 -19.90 -6.37 -1.48
N GLY A 86 -20.72 -6.70 -2.49
CA GLY A 86 -20.76 -8.06 -3.03
C GLY A 86 -19.41 -8.47 -3.61
N GLN A 87 -18.91 -9.65 -3.24
CA GLN A 87 -17.61 -10.13 -3.73
C GLN A 87 -17.56 -10.24 -5.26
N ASP A 88 -18.66 -10.66 -5.89
CA ASP A 88 -18.75 -10.77 -7.35
C ASP A 88 -18.70 -9.41 -8.06
N ALA A 89 -19.17 -8.35 -7.39
CA ALA A 89 -19.08 -6.98 -7.91
C ALA A 89 -17.68 -6.39 -7.72
N LEU A 90 -16.98 -6.78 -6.67
CA LEU A 90 -15.65 -6.27 -6.34
C LEU A 90 -14.53 -7.00 -7.10
N ALA A 91 -14.59 -8.33 -7.21
CA ALA A 91 -13.53 -9.19 -7.75
C ALA A 91 -13.02 -8.78 -9.15
N PRO A 92 -13.86 -8.36 -10.13
CA PRO A 92 -13.37 -7.94 -11.45
C PRO A 92 -12.48 -6.70 -11.43
N HIS A 93 -12.52 -5.93 -10.35
CA HIS A 93 -11.80 -4.66 -10.19
C HIS A 93 -10.57 -4.77 -9.28
N VAL A 94 -10.43 -5.89 -8.57
CA VAL A 94 -9.32 -6.11 -7.63
C VAL A 94 -8.16 -6.78 -8.33
N TYR A 95 -6.98 -6.19 -8.21
CA TYR A 95 -5.74 -6.89 -8.53
C TYR A 95 -5.18 -7.58 -7.28
N SER A 96 -4.54 -8.72 -7.50
CA SER A 96 -3.81 -9.47 -6.48
C SER A 96 -2.41 -9.76 -7.00
N LEU A 97 -1.42 -9.20 -6.34
CA LEU A 97 -0.02 -9.22 -6.76
C LEU A 97 0.79 -10.01 -5.73
N PRO A 98 1.24 -11.23 -6.06
CA PRO A 98 2.01 -12.06 -5.13
C PRO A 98 3.50 -11.71 -5.14
N ARG A 99 4.17 -11.97 -4.01
CA ARG A 99 5.63 -12.00 -3.82
C ARG A 99 6.36 -10.81 -4.48
N GLU A 100 7.14 -11.08 -5.52
CA GLU A 100 7.95 -10.11 -6.26
C GLU A 100 7.08 -8.97 -6.85
N GLN A 101 5.90 -9.31 -7.35
CA GLN A 101 4.96 -8.30 -7.89
C GLN A 101 4.47 -7.35 -6.80
N ALA A 102 4.21 -7.84 -5.57
CA ALA A 102 3.83 -6.99 -4.44
C ALA A 102 4.96 -6.03 -4.04
N VAL A 103 6.20 -6.51 -4.07
CA VAL A 103 7.40 -5.70 -3.75
C VAL A 103 7.60 -4.61 -4.81
N SER A 104 7.59 -4.99 -6.09
CA SER A 104 7.71 -4.07 -7.22
C SER A 104 6.61 -3.00 -7.17
N HIS A 105 5.36 -3.43 -6.93
CA HIS A 105 4.23 -2.54 -6.82
C HIS A 105 4.39 -1.53 -5.66
N ALA A 106 4.78 -1.98 -4.47
CA ALA A 106 5.02 -1.08 -3.34
C ALA A 106 6.07 -0.02 -3.65
N PHE A 107 7.16 -0.40 -4.34
CA PHE A 107 8.23 0.52 -4.73
C PHE A 107 7.76 1.51 -5.79
N ARG A 108 7.01 1.07 -6.81
CA ARG A 108 6.44 1.91 -7.86
C ARG A 108 5.46 2.92 -7.29
N VAL A 109 4.55 2.46 -6.40
CA VAL A 109 3.58 3.34 -5.73
C VAL A 109 4.27 4.41 -4.91
N ALA A 110 5.21 4.03 -4.04
CA ALA A 110 5.94 4.99 -3.20
C ALA A 110 6.81 5.98 -3.99
N SER A 111 7.31 5.55 -5.15
CA SER A 111 8.07 6.39 -6.08
C SER A 111 7.17 7.32 -6.93
N GLY A 112 5.84 7.13 -6.86
CA GLY A 112 4.87 7.90 -7.64
C GLY A 112 4.76 7.47 -9.11
N LEU A 113 5.31 6.30 -9.49
CA LEU A 113 5.22 5.80 -10.87
C LEU A 113 3.84 5.22 -11.18
N ASP A 114 3.14 4.72 -10.16
CA ASP A 114 1.80 4.17 -10.27
C ASP A 114 0.72 5.15 -9.75
N SER A 115 1.03 6.44 -9.73
CA SER A 115 0.09 7.50 -9.37
C SER A 115 -0.58 8.08 -10.60
N MET A 116 -1.78 8.69 -10.44
CA MET A 116 -2.45 9.46 -11.51
C MET A 116 -1.51 10.52 -12.08
N VAL A 117 -0.73 11.12 -11.21
CA VAL A 117 0.31 12.11 -11.53
C VAL A 117 1.66 11.46 -11.26
N ILE A 118 2.38 11.11 -12.32
CA ILE A 118 3.71 10.50 -12.18
C ILE A 118 4.64 11.45 -11.42
N GLY A 119 5.27 10.92 -10.37
CA GLY A 119 6.22 11.65 -9.52
C GLY A 119 5.57 12.49 -8.42
N GLU A 120 4.27 12.35 -8.16
CA GLU A 120 3.59 13.06 -7.07
C GLU A 120 4.23 12.73 -5.71
N ALA A 121 4.53 13.79 -4.94
CA ALA A 121 5.22 13.63 -3.66
C ALA A 121 4.32 13.07 -2.55
N GLN A 122 3.01 13.31 -2.64
CA GLN A 122 2.05 13.02 -1.58
C GLN A 122 1.91 11.54 -1.25
N ILE A 123 1.94 10.66 -2.26
CA ILE A 123 1.74 9.21 -2.04
C ILE A 123 2.78 8.62 -1.08
N LEU A 124 4.03 9.10 -1.11
CA LEU A 124 5.05 8.63 -0.17
C LEU A 124 4.71 9.02 1.28
N GLY A 125 4.19 10.23 1.50
CA GLY A 125 3.70 10.69 2.80
C GLY A 125 2.55 9.82 3.29
N GLN A 126 1.53 9.62 2.44
CA GLN A 126 0.35 8.79 2.73
C GLN A 126 0.72 7.34 3.06
N MET A 127 1.67 6.74 2.33
CA MET A 127 2.16 5.40 2.65
C MET A 127 2.88 5.35 4.01
N LYS A 128 3.67 6.36 4.36
CA LYS A 128 4.31 6.44 5.69
C LYS A 128 3.28 6.53 6.82
N ASP A 129 2.20 7.29 6.61
CA ASP A 129 1.12 7.41 7.60
C ASP A 129 0.32 6.11 7.74
N ALA A 130 0.08 5.41 6.65
CA ALA A 130 -0.53 4.09 6.63
C ALA A 130 0.32 3.06 7.41
N VAL A 131 1.63 3.05 7.17
CA VAL A 131 2.58 2.17 7.88
C VAL A 131 2.63 2.50 9.37
N ARG A 132 2.67 3.77 9.73
CA ARG A 132 2.59 4.20 11.14
C ARG A 132 1.30 3.74 11.82
N SER A 133 0.18 3.80 11.10
CA SER A 133 -1.11 3.30 11.61
C SER A 133 -1.07 1.79 11.86
N ALA A 134 -0.45 1.01 10.96
CA ALA A 134 -0.26 -0.43 11.12
C ALA A 134 0.72 -0.77 12.27
N GLU A 135 1.79 -0.01 12.45
CA GLU A 135 2.71 -0.12 13.61
C GLU A 135 1.98 0.11 14.93
N MET A 136 1.20 1.20 15.03
CA MET A 136 0.41 1.52 16.22
C MET A 136 -0.69 0.49 16.50
N ALA A 137 -1.22 -0.17 15.47
CA ALA A 137 -2.16 -1.26 15.60
C ALA A 137 -1.48 -2.59 15.98
N GLY A 138 -0.15 -2.70 15.86
CA GLY A 138 0.59 -3.94 16.11
C GLY A 138 0.40 -5.00 15.02
N THR A 139 -0.01 -4.61 13.82
CA THR A 139 -0.27 -5.51 12.69
C THR A 139 0.90 -5.58 11.70
N LEU A 140 1.96 -4.80 11.93
CA LEU A 140 3.16 -4.77 11.10
C LEU A 140 4.19 -5.74 11.69
N GLY A 141 4.36 -6.88 11.04
CA GLY A 141 5.39 -7.86 11.43
C GLY A 141 6.70 -7.65 10.68
N THR A 142 7.58 -8.65 10.74
CA THR A 142 8.95 -8.51 10.22
C THR A 142 9.02 -8.36 8.70
N VAL A 143 8.12 -9.02 7.96
CA VAL A 143 8.14 -9.00 6.49
C VAL A 143 7.68 -7.63 5.98
N LEU A 144 6.52 -7.17 6.44
CA LEU A 144 5.99 -5.86 6.02
C LEU A 144 6.84 -4.70 6.53
N HIS A 145 7.36 -4.78 7.76
CA HIS A 145 8.28 -3.75 8.27
C HIS A 145 9.51 -3.61 7.37
N LYS A 146 10.14 -4.72 6.98
CA LYS A 146 11.29 -4.72 6.06
C LYS A 146 10.91 -4.25 4.66
N LEU A 147 9.73 -4.66 4.16
CA LEU A 147 9.20 -4.19 2.88
C LEU A 147 9.11 -2.66 2.86
N PHE A 148 8.41 -2.08 3.82
CA PHE A 148 8.20 -0.62 3.83
C PHE A 148 9.46 0.17 4.11
N GLN A 149 10.38 -0.31 4.95
CA GLN A 149 11.70 0.30 5.10
C GLN A 149 12.44 0.37 3.75
N ARG A 150 12.45 -0.73 2.99
CA ARG A 150 13.10 -0.76 1.67
C ARG A 150 12.33 0.10 0.67
N THR A 151 11.00 0.07 0.69
CA THR A 151 10.12 0.90 -0.13
C THR A 151 10.47 2.39 0.01
N PHE A 152 10.59 2.88 1.23
CA PHE A 152 10.92 4.29 1.48
C PHE A 152 12.35 4.65 1.07
N SER A 153 13.29 3.71 1.20
CA SER A 153 14.67 3.90 0.74
C SER A 153 14.73 4.00 -0.79
N VAL A 154 14.08 3.07 -1.49
CA VAL A 154 14.03 3.05 -2.97
C VAL A 154 13.32 4.30 -3.49
N ALA A 155 12.17 4.67 -2.91
CA ALA A 155 11.46 5.88 -3.33
C ALA A 155 12.29 7.16 -3.14
N LYS A 156 13.09 7.23 -2.06
CA LYS A 156 14.03 8.34 -1.87
C LYS A 156 15.13 8.34 -2.91
N GLU A 157 15.69 7.17 -3.24
CA GLU A 157 16.73 7.01 -4.24
C GLU A 157 16.24 7.41 -5.64
N VAL A 158 15.06 6.93 -6.05
CA VAL A 158 14.40 7.31 -7.31
C VAL A 158 14.28 8.83 -7.41
N ARG A 159 13.75 9.49 -6.38
CA ARG A 159 13.57 10.95 -6.36
C ARG A 159 14.88 11.74 -6.40
N THR A 160 15.97 11.17 -5.87
CA THR A 160 17.26 11.86 -5.79
C THR A 160 18.08 11.67 -7.06
N ARG A 161 17.93 10.51 -7.72
CA ARG A 161 18.75 10.11 -8.87
C ARG A 161 18.08 10.29 -10.22
N THR A 162 16.76 10.55 -10.24
CA THR A 162 15.99 10.73 -11.48
C THR A 162 15.19 12.03 -11.47
N GLU A 163 14.82 12.52 -12.64
CA GLU A 163 13.97 13.72 -12.82
C GLU A 163 12.47 13.47 -12.53
N ILE A 164 12.10 12.31 -11.95
CA ILE A 164 10.72 11.92 -11.67
C ILE A 164 10.00 12.95 -10.79
N GLY A 165 10.70 13.55 -9.82
CA GLY A 165 10.14 14.54 -8.90
C GLY A 165 10.21 16.00 -9.37
N ALA A 166 11.03 16.29 -10.37
CA ALA A 166 11.38 17.68 -10.71
C ALA A 166 10.27 18.44 -11.47
N ASN A 167 9.38 17.73 -12.20
CA ASN A 167 8.38 18.33 -13.08
C ASN A 167 6.97 17.77 -12.91
N SER A 168 6.58 17.36 -11.70
CA SER A 168 5.22 16.86 -11.49
C SER A 168 4.21 17.98 -11.74
N VAL A 169 3.42 17.88 -12.83
CA VAL A 169 2.21 18.67 -12.97
C VAL A 169 1.24 18.16 -11.93
N SER A 170 1.15 18.81 -10.79
CA SER A 170 0.29 18.40 -9.70
C SER A 170 -1.18 18.51 -10.08
N MET A 171 -2.05 17.74 -9.43
CA MET A 171 -3.51 17.88 -9.53
C MET A 171 -3.93 19.33 -9.27
N ALA A 172 -3.24 20.01 -8.36
CA ALA A 172 -3.44 21.42 -8.06
C ALA A 172 -3.16 22.34 -9.28
N ALA A 173 -2.07 22.09 -9.99
CA ALA A 173 -1.77 22.83 -11.23
C ALA A 173 -2.76 22.52 -12.36
N ALA A 174 -3.28 21.29 -12.43
CA ALA A 174 -4.33 20.91 -13.37
C ALA A 174 -5.65 21.64 -13.07
N ALA A 175 -6.02 21.76 -11.80
CA ALA A 175 -7.20 22.54 -11.39
C ALA A 175 -7.11 24.00 -11.83
N VAL A 176 -5.94 24.64 -11.67
CA VAL A 176 -5.71 26.01 -12.15
C VAL A 176 -5.82 26.10 -13.68
N ARG A 177 -5.22 25.14 -14.42
CA ARG A 177 -5.32 25.11 -15.90
C ARG A 177 -6.77 24.98 -16.39
N ILE A 178 -7.60 24.19 -15.69
CA ILE A 178 -9.03 24.11 -16.00
C ILE A 178 -9.70 25.45 -15.74
N ALA A 179 -9.41 26.11 -14.62
CA ALA A 179 -9.95 27.44 -14.32
C ALA A 179 -9.56 28.46 -15.40
N GLU A 180 -8.30 28.47 -15.86
CA GLU A 180 -7.79 29.33 -16.94
C GLU A 180 -8.46 29.06 -18.31
N ARG A 181 -9.02 27.88 -18.54
CA ARG A 181 -9.81 27.57 -19.76
C ARG A 181 -11.26 28.08 -19.67
N ILE A 182 -11.80 28.21 -18.47
CA ILE A 182 -13.20 28.63 -18.23
C ILE A 182 -13.29 30.13 -18.03
N TYR A 183 -12.32 30.71 -17.33
CA TYR A 183 -12.32 32.13 -17.00
C TYR A 183 -11.19 32.87 -17.73
N PRO A 184 -11.46 34.07 -18.31
CA PRO A 184 -10.42 34.87 -18.97
C PRO A 184 -9.30 35.32 -18.03
N SER A 185 -9.61 35.55 -16.75
CA SER A 185 -8.65 35.90 -15.71
C SER A 185 -9.08 35.32 -14.35
N ILE A 186 -8.14 34.69 -13.64
CA ILE A 186 -8.35 34.22 -12.25
C ILE A 186 -8.34 35.41 -11.27
N GLU A 187 -7.66 36.50 -11.60
CA GLU A 187 -7.58 37.69 -10.74
C GLU A 187 -8.97 38.32 -10.48
N GLU A 188 -9.91 38.15 -11.40
CA GLU A 188 -11.29 38.62 -11.25
C GLU A 188 -12.19 37.67 -10.49
N GLN A 189 -11.72 36.43 -10.19
CA GLN A 189 -12.55 35.37 -9.59
C GLN A 189 -12.40 35.34 -8.08
N ALA A 190 -13.45 34.88 -7.41
CA ALA A 190 -13.43 34.50 -6.00
C ALA A 190 -13.30 32.99 -5.87
N VAL A 191 -12.39 32.53 -5.04
CA VAL A 191 -12.08 31.10 -4.83
C VAL A 191 -12.45 30.68 -3.41
N LEU A 192 -13.21 29.60 -3.31
CA LEU A 192 -13.58 28.92 -2.05
C LEU A 192 -12.87 27.60 -1.96
N PHE A 193 -12.10 27.41 -0.89
CA PHE A 193 -11.48 26.14 -0.54
C PHE A 193 -12.23 25.46 0.60
N ILE A 194 -12.69 24.22 0.40
CA ILE A 194 -13.41 23.41 1.39
C ILE A 194 -12.53 22.23 1.81
N GLY A 195 -12.11 22.25 3.08
CA GLY A 195 -11.10 21.36 3.64
C GLY A 195 -9.84 22.13 4.04
N ALA A 196 -8.95 21.46 4.77
CA ALA A 196 -7.66 22.01 5.21
C ALA A 196 -6.60 20.89 5.27
N GLY A 197 -6.63 20.00 4.30
CA GLY A 197 -5.61 18.98 4.07
C GLY A 197 -4.53 19.46 3.10
N GLU A 198 -3.50 18.64 2.93
CA GLU A 198 -2.35 18.90 2.07
C GLU A 198 -2.74 19.25 0.62
N MET A 199 -3.75 18.55 0.06
CA MET A 199 -4.24 18.82 -1.29
C MET A 199 -4.83 20.23 -1.42
N ILE A 200 -5.61 20.68 -0.42
CA ILE A 200 -6.15 22.04 -0.39
C ILE A 200 -5.03 23.06 -0.27
N GLU A 201 -4.02 22.81 0.56
CA GLU A 201 -2.86 23.69 0.72
C GLU A 201 -2.09 23.87 -0.61
N LEU A 202 -1.88 22.76 -1.35
CA LEU A 202 -1.28 22.80 -2.68
C LEU A 202 -2.13 23.55 -3.71
N CYS A 203 -3.44 23.29 -3.75
CA CYS A 203 -4.36 24.04 -4.62
C CYS A 203 -4.34 25.53 -4.28
N ALA A 204 -4.38 25.87 -3.00
CA ALA A 204 -4.32 27.26 -2.55
C ALA A 204 -3.02 27.94 -3.00
N ALA A 205 -1.87 27.30 -2.84
CA ALA A 205 -0.59 27.86 -3.31
C ALA A 205 -0.60 28.16 -4.81
N HIS A 206 -1.16 27.24 -5.63
CA HIS A 206 -1.25 27.44 -7.08
C HIS A 206 -2.27 28.50 -7.49
N PHE A 207 -3.46 28.53 -6.89
CA PHE A 207 -4.47 29.54 -7.18
C PHE A 207 -4.06 30.92 -6.67
N CYS A 208 -3.53 31.02 -5.45
CA CYS A 208 -3.10 32.30 -4.86
C CYS A 208 -1.92 32.92 -5.64
N SER A 209 -1.08 32.12 -6.31
CA SER A 209 -0.04 32.64 -7.22
C SER A 209 -0.62 33.37 -8.44
N ARG A 210 -1.91 33.25 -8.73
CA ARG A 210 -2.65 33.97 -9.77
C ARG A 210 -3.41 35.19 -9.23
N ASN A 211 -3.21 35.56 -7.95
CA ASN A 211 -3.81 36.71 -7.29
C ASN A 211 -5.34 36.83 -7.45
N PRO A 212 -6.14 35.80 -7.08
CA PRO A 212 -7.59 35.85 -7.19
C PRO A 212 -8.14 36.99 -6.33
N ARG A 213 -9.27 37.56 -6.77
CA ARG A 213 -9.93 38.71 -6.11
C ARG A 213 -10.25 38.48 -4.64
N ARG A 214 -10.62 37.23 -4.28
CA ARG A 214 -10.98 36.82 -2.92
C ARG A 214 -10.67 35.35 -2.73
N VAL A 215 -10.12 35.01 -1.58
CA VAL A 215 -9.83 33.63 -1.18
C VAL A 215 -10.44 33.36 0.19
N VAL A 216 -11.21 32.27 0.29
CA VAL A 216 -11.84 31.88 1.55
C VAL A 216 -11.55 30.39 1.78
N PHE A 217 -11.15 30.06 3.01
CA PHE A 217 -10.94 28.70 3.47
C PHE A 217 -12.03 28.30 4.44
N VAL A 218 -12.62 27.12 4.20
CA VAL A 218 -13.69 26.57 5.02
C VAL A 218 -13.29 25.20 5.51
N ASN A 219 -13.39 24.97 6.81
CA ASN A 219 -13.11 23.64 7.36
C ASN A 219 -13.97 23.35 8.60
N ARG A 220 -14.17 22.05 8.91
CA ARG A 220 -14.87 21.62 10.13
C ARG A 220 -14.16 22.13 11.39
N THR A 221 -12.83 22.06 11.43
CA THR A 221 -12.00 22.66 12.48
C THR A 221 -11.56 24.04 12.02
N LEU A 222 -12.19 25.10 12.55
CA LEU A 222 -11.96 26.48 12.12
C LEU A 222 -10.47 26.89 12.20
N GLY A 223 -9.77 26.52 13.27
CA GLY A 223 -8.35 26.86 13.45
C GLY A 223 -7.41 26.33 12.34
N ARG A 224 -7.79 25.24 11.65
CA ARG A 224 -7.05 24.79 10.46
C ARG A 224 -7.31 25.67 9.24
N ALA A 225 -8.53 26.17 9.07
CA ALA A 225 -8.85 27.12 8.02
C ALA A 225 -8.16 28.47 8.28
N GLU A 226 -8.10 28.92 9.52
CA GLU A 226 -7.40 30.15 9.92
C GLU A 226 -5.91 30.10 9.59
N GLN A 227 -5.25 28.97 9.85
CA GLN A 227 -3.83 28.77 9.50
C GLN A 227 -3.57 28.90 7.99
N LEU A 228 -4.45 28.35 7.15
CA LEU A 228 -4.35 28.49 5.70
C LEU A 228 -4.66 29.92 5.24
N ALA A 229 -5.67 30.54 5.82
CA ALA A 229 -6.06 31.91 5.54
C ALA A 229 -4.91 32.89 5.84
N GLU A 230 -4.23 32.71 6.97
CA GLU A 230 -3.05 33.52 7.33
C GLU A 230 -1.91 33.38 6.32
N ARG A 231 -1.59 32.13 5.91
CA ARG A 231 -0.50 31.88 4.93
C ARG A 231 -0.79 32.44 3.53
N HIS A 232 -2.05 32.48 3.14
CA HIS A 232 -2.46 32.86 1.79
C HIS A 232 -3.22 34.20 1.73
N SER A 233 -3.18 34.98 2.82
CA SER A 233 -3.86 36.26 2.91
C SER A 233 -5.36 36.19 2.57
N GLY A 234 -6.02 35.11 2.98
CA GLY A 234 -7.43 34.87 2.76
C GLY A 234 -8.27 35.02 4.03
N GLU A 235 -9.53 34.64 3.94
CA GLU A 235 -10.50 34.63 5.05
C GLU A 235 -10.76 33.17 5.47
N ALA A 236 -11.12 32.94 6.74
CA ALA A 236 -11.50 31.64 7.25
C ALA A 236 -12.94 31.62 7.74
N LEU A 237 -13.70 30.57 7.42
CA LEU A 237 -15.07 30.38 7.87
C LEU A 237 -15.28 28.92 8.35
N PRO A 238 -16.25 28.67 9.24
CA PRO A 238 -16.63 27.32 9.60
C PRO A 238 -17.34 26.61 8.44
N LEU A 239 -17.29 25.27 8.40
CA LEU A 239 -17.92 24.45 7.36
C LEU A 239 -19.43 24.72 7.24
N SER A 240 -20.10 25.03 8.35
CA SER A 240 -21.53 25.37 8.39
C SER A 240 -21.89 26.62 7.60
N ALA A 241 -20.92 27.47 7.26
CA ALA A 241 -21.18 28.69 6.48
C ALA A 241 -21.27 28.43 4.96
N VAL A 242 -20.88 27.26 4.46
CA VAL A 242 -20.89 26.93 3.02
C VAL A 242 -22.23 27.23 2.35
N PRO A 243 -23.40 26.84 2.91
CA PRO A 243 -24.69 27.13 2.28
C PRO A 243 -24.99 28.64 2.04
N ASP A 244 -24.46 29.49 2.91
CA ASP A 244 -24.73 30.92 2.89
C ASP A 244 -23.76 31.69 1.97
N VAL A 245 -22.57 31.14 1.76
CA VAL A 245 -21.50 31.88 1.06
C VAL A 245 -21.19 31.34 -0.33
N VAL A 246 -21.49 30.06 -0.64
CA VAL A 246 -21.07 29.37 -1.89
C VAL A 246 -21.49 30.18 -3.15
N ALA A 247 -22.62 30.86 -3.13
CA ALA A 247 -23.09 31.69 -4.24
C ALA A 247 -22.17 32.91 -4.56
N GLN A 248 -21.28 33.28 -3.66
CA GLN A 248 -20.36 34.41 -3.83
C GLN A 248 -19.06 34.02 -4.57
N PHE A 249 -18.83 32.73 -4.81
CA PHE A 249 -17.58 32.21 -5.35
C PHE A 249 -17.77 31.69 -6.77
N ASP A 250 -16.78 31.95 -7.60
CA ASP A 250 -16.74 31.55 -9.01
C ASP A 250 -16.06 30.17 -9.15
N ILE A 251 -15.10 29.89 -8.27
CA ILE A 251 -14.33 28.63 -8.21
C ILE A 251 -14.48 28.04 -6.81
N VAL A 252 -14.86 26.78 -6.74
CA VAL A 252 -14.93 26.00 -5.50
C VAL A 252 -14.00 24.81 -5.63
N VAL A 253 -13.07 24.63 -4.69
CA VAL A 253 -12.17 23.47 -4.62
C VAL A 253 -12.45 22.74 -3.32
N SER A 254 -12.87 21.50 -3.39
CA SER A 254 -13.21 20.68 -2.22
C SER A 254 -12.31 19.46 -2.12
N CYS A 255 -11.82 19.19 -0.91
CA CYS A 255 -11.11 17.97 -0.55
C CYS A 255 -11.20 17.77 0.96
N THR A 256 -12.21 17.03 1.40
CA THR A 256 -12.41 16.71 2.83
C THR A 256 -12.36 15.19 3.07
N ALA A 257 -12.40 14.80 4.34
CA ALA A 257 -12.56 13.40 4.74
C ALA A 257 -14.02 13.07 5.09
N SER A 258 -15.01 13.77 4.50
CA SER A 258 -16.41 13.51 4.74
C SER A 258 -16.84 12.20 4.11
N GLN A 259 -17.69 11.44 4.82
CA GLN A 259 -18.28 10.22 4.28
C GLN A 259 -19.56 10.50 3.46
N LEU A 260 -20.08 11.70 3.56
CA LEU A 260 -21.28 12.15 2.84
C LEU A 260 -20.97 13.45 2.08
N PRO A 261 -21.59 13.65 0.91
CA PRO A 261 -21.46 14.89 0.17
C PRO A 261 -21.82 16.14 1.01
N ILE A 262 -20.99 17.15 0.88
CA ILE A 262 -21.17 18.45 1.57
C ILE A 262 -21.93 19.41 0.66
N ILE A 263 -21.72 19.31 -0.67
CA ILE A 263 -22.32 20.16 -1.69
C ILE A 263 -23.37 19.36 -2.46
N GLY A 264 -24.63 19.53 -2.09
CA GLY A 264 -25.76 18.89 -2.76
C GLY A 264 -26.29 19.72 -3.94
N LYS A 265 -26.96 19.05 -4.90
CA LYS A 265 -27.56 19.67 -6.09
C LYS A 265 -28.47 20.84 -5.74
N GLY A 266 -29.35 20.68 -4.76
CA GLY A 266 -30.28 21.75 -4.34
C GLY A 266 -29.58 23.00 -3.80
N LEU A 267 -28.39 22.85 -3.19
CA LEU A 267 -27.57 23.97 -2.76
C LEU A 267 -27.03 24.75 -3.96
N VAL A 268 -26.46 24.03 -4.94
CA VAL A 268 -25.86 24.62 -6.14
C VAL A 268 -26.95 25.29 -7.01
N GLU A 269 -28.12 24.69 -7.17
CA GLU A 269 -29.26 25.32 -7.88
C GLU A 269 -29.65 26.64 -7.28
N ARG A 270 -29.73 26.75 -5.95
CA ARG A 270 -30.02 28.05 -5.28
C ARG A 270 -28.89 29.05 -5.49
N ALA A 271 -27.64 28.60 -5.41
CA ALA A 271 -26.47 29.44 -5.66
C ALA A 271 -26.49 30.02 -7.09
N LEU A 272 -26.75 29.17 -8.11
CA LEU A 272 -26.83 29.63 -9.52
C LEU A 272 -27.92 30.69 -9.74
N LYS A 273 -29.10 30.50 -9.16
CA LYS A 273 -30.16 31.52 -9.22
C LYS A 273 -29.71 32.88 -8.63
N THR A 274 -29.06 32.84 -7.46
CA THR A 274 -28.49 34.01 -6.79
C THR A 274 -27.41 34.66 -7.66
N ARG A 275 -26.61 33.86 -8.35
CA ARG A 275 -25.53 34.30 -9.26
C ARG A 275 -26.06 34.81 -10.63
N LYS A 276 -27.35 34.76 -10.89
CA LYS A 276 -27.94 35.05 -12.20
C LYS A 276 -27.31 34.21 -13.31
N HIS A 277 -27.13 32.94 -13.05
CA HIS A 277 -26.56 31.93 -13.97
C HIS A 277 -25.12 32.22 -14.44
N ARG A 278 -24.33 32.96 -13.67
CA ARG A 278 -22.89 33.07 -13.96
C ARG A 278 -22.23 31.70 -13.74
N PRO A 279 -21.34 31.28 -14.64
CA PRO A 279 -20.67 29.98 -14.54
C PRO A 279 -20.00 29.76 -13.18
N MET A 280 -20.02 28.52 -12.71
CA MET A 280 -19.34 28.10 -11.50
C MET A 280 -18.47 26.88 -11.82
N LEU A 281 -17.17 26.95 -11.52
CA LEU A 281 -16.26 25.81 -11.53
C LEU A 281 -16.26 25.16 -10.15
N ILE A 282 -16.48 23.85 -10.11
CA ILE A 282 -16.36 23.05 -8.90
C ILE A 282 -15.34 21.94 -9.17
N VAL A 283 -14.30 21.89 -8.37
CA VAL A 283 -13.25 20.86 -8.41
C VAL A 283 -13.35 20.01 -7.16
N ASP A 284 -13.79 18.78 -7.31
CA ASP A 284 -13.91 17.81 -6.22
C ASP A 284 -12.75 16.81 -6.24
N LEU A 285 -11.85 16.97 -5.28
CA LEU A 285 -10.65 16.14 -5.11
C LEU A 285 -10.81 15.10 -3.99
N ALA A 286 -12.00 15.05 -3.37
CA ALA A 286 -12.29 14.13 -2.28
C ALA A 286 -12.65 12.73 -2.78
N VAL A 287 -12.30 11.72 -2.00
CA VAL A 287 -12.80 10.36 -2.12
C VAL A 287 -13.02 9.83 -0.68
N PRO A 288 -14.27 9.58 -0.31
CA PRO A 288 -15.52 9.77 -1.08
C PRO A 288 -15.76 11.23 -1.50
N ARG A 289 -16.59 11.42 -2.53
CA ARG A 289 -16.86 12.76 -3.10
C ARG A 289 -17.54 13.69 -2.10
N ASP A 290 -17.08 14.94 -2.10
CA ASP A 290 -17.72 16.03 -1.34
C ASP A 290 -18.93 16.62 -2.08
N VAL A 291 -19.05 16.38 -3.39
CA VAL A 291 -20.08 16.96 -4.27
C VAL A 291 -20.98 15.85 -4.83
N GLU A 292 -22.30 16.03 -4.75
CA GLU A 292 -23.25 15.11 -5.36
C GLU A 292 -23.04 15.04 -6.89
N PRO A 293 -23.00 13.83 -7.51
CA PRO A 293 -22.80 13.68 -8.95
C PRO A 293 -23.79 14.44 -9.82
N GLU A 294 -25.02 14.57 -9.35
CA GLU A 294 -26.13 15.26 -10.00
C GLU A 294 -25.89 16.75 -10.19
N VAL A 295 -24.92 17.34 -9.46
CA VAL A 295 -24.47 18.73 -9.66
C VAL A 295 -23.89 18.91 -11.06
N GLY A 296 -23.20 17.92 -11.60
CA GLY A 296 -22.65 17.94 -12.96
C GLY A 296 -23.72 18.02 -14.08
N SER A 297 -25.00 17.77 -13.77
CA SER A 297 -26.09 17.91 -14.71
C SER A 297 -26.62 19.36 -14.87
N LEU A 298 -26.14 20.30 -14.05
CA LEU A 298 -26.55 21.70 -14.08
C LEU A 298 -25.81 22.45 -15.19
N GLY A 299 -26.53 23.17 -16.05
CA GLY A 299 -25.99 23.78 -17.27
C GLY A 299 -24.92 24.85 -17.07
N ASP A 300 -24.90 25.50 -15.90
CA ASP A 300 -23.97 26.60 -15.60
C ASP A 300 -22.88 26.17 -14.60
N VAL A 301 -22.68 24.83 -14.42
CA VAL A 301 -21.67 24.25 -13.55
C VAL A 301 -20.69 23.43 -14.36
N PHE A 302 -19.43 23.66 -14.12
CA PHE A 302 -18.32 22.84 -14.58
C PHE A 302 -17.80 22.03 -13.40
N LEU A 303 -18.29 20.80 -13.25
CA LEU A 303 -17.84 19.88 -12.20
C LEU A 303 -16.71 18.98 -12.73
N TYR A 304 -15.55 19.04 -12.07
CA TYR A 304 -14.41 18.17 -12.34
C TYR A 304 -14.08 17.38 -11.09
N THR A 305 -13.96 16.08 -11.25
CA THR A 305 -13.54 15.14 -10.21
C THR A 305 -12.03 14.89 -10.24
N VAL A 306 -11.52 14.18 -9.26
CA VAL A 306 -10.13 13.73 -9.24
C VAL A 306 -9.74 12.94 -10.50
N ASP A 307 -10.67 12.13 -11.05
CA ASP A 307 -10.44 11.34 -12.27
C ASP A 307 -10.34 12.23 -13.52
N ASP A 308 -11.19 13.24 -13.63
CA ASP A 308 -11.16 14.19 -14.74
C ASP A 308 -9.84 14.97 -14.78
N LEU A 309 -9.35 15.43 -13.62
CA LEU A 309 -8.05 16.08 -13.54
C LEU A 309 -6.90 15.14 -13.92
N GLY A 310 -7.00 13.88 -13.54
CA GLY A 310 -6.03 12.84 -13.93
C GLY A 310 -5.90 12.71 -15.45
N HIS A 311 -6.97 12.87 -16.21
CA HIS A 311 -6.91 12.88 -17.68
C HIS A 311 -6.14 14.11 -18.21
N VAL A 312 -6.40 15.30 -17.67
CA VAL A 312 -5.70 16.54 -18.05
C VAL A 312 -4.18 16.48 -17.77
N VAL A 313 -3.80 15.80 -16.71
CA VAL A 313 -2.38 15.61 -16.34
C VAL A 313 -1.67 14.65 -17.28
N ARG A 314 -2.34 13.58 -17.74
CA ARG A 314 -1.75 12.56 -18.63
C ARG A 314 -1.37 13.08 -20.01
N GLU A 315 -2.01 14.11 -20.52
CA GLU A 315 -1.68 14.76 -21.81
C GLU A 315 -0.24 15.32 -21.87
N GLY A 316 0.45 15.47 -20.72
CA GLY A 316 1.84 15.97 -20.63
C GLY A 316 2.91 14.92 -20.44
N LEU A 317 2.62 13.61 -20.61
CA LEU A 317 3.47 12.48 -20.20
C LEU A 317 4.65 12.15 -21.11
N GLU A 318 4.65 12.56 -22.39
CA GLU A 318 5.68 12.14 -23.37
C GLU A 318 7.10 12.56 -22.97
N LEU A 319 7.26 13.65 -22.22
CA LEU A 319 8.59 14.15 -21.79
C LEU A 319 9.19 13.39 -20.59
N ARG A 320 8.48 12.42 -20.00
CA ARG A 320 8.89 11.73 -18.77
C ARG A 320 9.33 10.28 -18.96
N GLN A 321 9.24 9.74 -20.18
CA GLN A 321 9.54 8.32 -20.42
C GLN A 321 10.98 7.95 -20.04
N ALA A 322 11.94 8.83 -20.26
CA ALA A 322 13.34 8.60 -19.89
C ALA A 322 13.50 8.50 -18.36
N ALA A 323 12.93 9.43 -17.61
CA ALA A 323 12.98 9.42 -16.14
C ALA A 323 12.26 8.21 -15.53
N VAL A 324 11.17 7.74 -16.16
CA VAL A 324 10.49 6.50 -15.77
C VAL A 324 11.40 5.29 -15.99
N ALA A 325 12.09 5.21 -17.14
CA ALA A 325 12.99 4.10 -17.41
C ALA A 325 14.16 4.04 -16.41
N GLU A 326 14.75 5.17 -16.05
CA GLU A 326 15.79 5.24 -15.02
C GLU A 326 15.27 4.80 -13.66
N ALA A 327 14.07 5.23 -13.27
CA ALA A 327 13.44 4.83 -12.03
C ALA A 327 13.14 3.32 -11.97
N GLU A 328 12.71 2.72 -13.08
CA GLU A 328 12.44 1.27 -13.17
C GLU A 328 13.71 0.43 -12.94
N VAL A 329 14.88 0.89 -13.39
CA VAL A 329 16.15 0.21 -13.10
C VAL A 329 16.42 0.19 -11.59
N ILE A 330 16.29 1.34 -10.92
CA ILE A 330 16.50 1.43 -9.46
C ILE A 330 15.50 0.53 -8.71
N ILE A 331 14.26 0.50 -9.17
CA ILE A 331 13.22 -0.35 -8.58
C ILE A 331 13.57 -1.83 -8.76
N ALA A 332 13.97 -2.26 -9.96
CA ALA A 332 14.32 -3.64 -10.25
C ALA A 332 15.47 -4.14 -9.37
N ASP A 333 16.53 -3.32 -9.18
CA ASP A 333 17.63 -3.63 -8.27
C ASP A 333 17.13 -3.77 -6.82
N GLY A 334 16.28 -2.83 -6.38
CA GLY A 334 15.67 -2.87 -5.06
C GLY A 334 14.81 -4.12 -4.82
N VAL A 335 14.05 -4.55 -5.82
CA VAL A 335 13.23 -5.76 -5.80
C VAL A 335 14.12 -6.99 -5.67
N SER A 336 15.15 -7.11 -6.48
CA SER A 336 16.11 -8.22 -6.44
C SER A 336 16.75 -8.36 -5.06
N ASP A 337 17.18 -7.24 -4.45
CA ASP A 337 17.74 -7.22 -3.10
C ASP A 337 16.74 -7.70 -2.03
N PHE A 338 15.50 -7.23 -2.12
CA PHE A 338 14.46 -7.62 -1.17
C PHE A 338 14.09 -9.11 -1.31
N MET A 339 13.97 -9.61 -2.53
CA MET A 339 13.65 -11.01 -2.78
C MET A 339 14.74 -11.95 -2.26
N ARG A 340 16.01 -11.63 -2.45
CA ARG A 340 17.14 -12.39 -1.84
C ARG A 340 17.04 -12.43 -0.30
N TRP A 341 16.68 -11.31 0.31
CA TRP A 341 16.46 -11.27 1.75
C TRP A 341 15.27 -12.14 2.17
N LEU A 342 14.15 -12.09 1.43
CA LEU A 342 12.95 -12.88 1.72
C LEU A 342 13.24 -14.37 1.61
N GLU A 343 13.91 -14.83 0.55
CA GLU A 343 14.33 -16.21 0.34
C GLU A 343 15.26 -16.69 1.45
N SER A 344 16.21 -15.86 1.88
CA SER A 344 17.10 -16.20 3.00
C SER A 344 16.35 -16.50 4.30
N ARG A 345 15.19 -15.90 4.51
CA ARG A 345 14.34 -16.14 5.69
C ARG A 345 13.52 -17.42 5.59
N GLU A 346 13.14 -17.84 4.40
CA GLU A 346 12.38 -19.09 4.19
C GLU A 346 13.20 -20.32 4.64
N VAL A 347 14.52 -20.22 4.58
CA VAL A 347 15.43 -21.30 4.98
C VAL A 347 15.61 -21.37 6.52
N VAL A 348 15.42 -20.28 7.24
CA VAL A 348 15.67 -20.22 8.71
C VAL A 348 14.85 -21.24 9.52
N PRO A 349 13.53 -21.41 9.28
CA PRO A 349 12.75 -22.43 9.99
C PRO A 349 13.26 -23.87 9.72
N ALA A 350 13.64 -24.15 8.49
CA ALA A 350 14.18 -25.47 8.12
C ALA A 350 15.52 -25.74 8.82
N ILE A 351 16.41 -24.73 8.89
CA ILE A 351 17.68 -24.83 9.63
C ILE A 351 17.42 -25.05 11.12
N ARG A 352 16.47 -24.34 11.72
CA ARG A 352 16.09 -24.54 13.13
C ARG A 352 15.57 -25.96 13.37
N ALA A 353 14.61 -26.39 12.55
CA ALA A 353 14.04 -27.73 12.66
C ALA A 353 15.14 -28.84 12.54
N LEU A 354 16.09 -28.65 11.62
CA LEU A 354 17.24 -29.53 11.47
C LEU A 354 18.11 -29.57 12.74
N ARG A 355 18.43 -28.41 13.31
CA ARG A 355 19.21 -28.29 14.54
C ARG A 355 18.50 -28.89 15.75
N ASP A 356 17.20 -28.58 15.90
CA ASP A 356 16.40 -29.13 17.01
C ASP A 356 16.28 -30.65 16.93
N HIS A 357 16.13 -31.19 15.73
CA HIS A 357 16.14 -32.66 15.50
C HIS A 357 17.48 -33.27 15.85
N ALA A 358 18.57 -32.66 15.41
CA ALA A 358 19.93 -33.11 15.72
C ALA A 358 20.19 -33.09 17.23
N GLU A 359 19.78 -32.06 17.93
CA GLU A 359 19.95 -31.91 19.37
C GLU A 359 19.07 -32.91 20.15
N ALA A 360 17.89 -33.26 19.66
CA ALA A 360 17.03 -34.28 20.24
C ALA A 360 17.70 -35.69 20.14
N ILE A 361 18.27 -36.00 18.98
CA ILE A 361 19.03 -37.24 18.78
C ILE A 361 20.23 -37.28 19.75
N ARG A 362 21.02 -36.19 19.81
CA ARG A 362 22.21 -36.12 20.68
C ARG A 362 21.82 -36.33 22.14
N ARG A 363 20.78 -35.68 22.64
CA ARG A 363 20.33 -35.86 24.04
C ARG A 363 19.89 -37.28 24.31
N HIS A 364 19.13 -37.88 23.44
CA HIS A 364 18.65 -39.25 23.60
C HIS A 364 19.80 -40.28 23.68
N GLU A 365 20.78 -40.18 22.75
CA GLU A 365 21.92 -41.12 22.74
C GLU A 365 22.84 -40.88 23.94
N LEU A 366 23.04 -39.62 24.37
CA LEU A 366 23.82 -39.29 25.56
C LEU A 366 23.17 -39.86 26.83
N GLU A 367 21.85 -39.73 27.01
CA GLU A 367 21.13 -40.31 28.15
C GLU A 367 21.27 -41.83 28.18
N ARG A 368 21.23 -42.49 27.02
CA ARG A 368 21.40 -43.92 26.87
C ARG A 368 22.81 -44.34 27.27
N ALA A 369 23.83 -43.61 26.81
CA ALA A 369 25.24 -43.87 27.16
C ALA A 369 25.48 -43.67 28.68
N MET A 370 24.95 -42.59 29.27
CA MET A 370 25.04 -42.34 30.70
C MET A 370 24.41 -43.47 31.55
N LYS A 371 23.23 -43.97 31.12
CA LYS A 371 22.59 -45.10 31.79
C LYS A 371 23.46 -46.38 31.73
N SER A 372 24.16 -46.63 30.64
CA SER A 372 25.08 -47.74 30.49
C SER A 372 26.31 -47.61 31.40
N LEU A 373 26.90 -46.39 31.46
CA LEU A 373 28.01 -46.13 32.39
C LEU A 373 27.61 -46.32 33.86
N VAL A 374 26.42 -45.87 34.26
CA VAL A 374 25.90 -46.08 35.62
C VAL A 374 25.70 -47.53 35.96
N ARG A 375 25.40 -48.40 34.96
CA ARG A 375 25.29 -49.88 35.12
C ARG A 375 26.63 -50.57 35.23
N GLY A 376 27.76 -49.84 34.99
CA GLY A 376 29.08 -50.41 35.05
C GLY A 376 29.62 -50.99 33.73
N ASP A 377 28.99 -50.68 32.60
CA ASP A 377 29.47 -51.07 31.28
C ASP A 377 30.83 -50.41 30.98
N ASP A 378 31.70 -51.09 30.21
CA ASP A 378 33.03 -50.58 29.85
C ASP A 378 32.89 -49.20 29.11
N PRO A 379 33.54 -48.13 29.58
CA PRO A 379 33.47 -46.82 28.98
C PRO A 379 33.86 -46.78 27.51
N ARG A 380 34.80 -47.58 27.05
CA ARG A 380 35.20 -47.66 25.62
C ARG A 380 34.06 -48.19 24.75
N VAL A 381 33.40 -49.25 25.21
CA VAL A 381 32.27 -49.84 24.52
C VAL A 381 31.10 -48.86 24.48
N VAL A 382 30.84 -48.15 25.59
CA VAL A 382 29.78 -47.13 25.66
C VAL A 382 30.05 -45.98 24.71
N LEU A 383 31.29 -45.46 24.63
CA LEU A 383 31.66 -44.37 23.72
C LEU A 383 31.54 -44.79 22.25
N GLU A 384 31.95 -46.00 21.92
CA GLU A 384 31.85 -46.54 20.57
C GLU A 384 30.38 -46.72 20.15
N ALA A 385 29.54 -47.24 21.05
CA ALA A 385 28.09 -47.37 20.83
C ALA A 385 27.42 -46.02 20.71
N LEU A 386 27.81 -45.01 21.50
CA LEU A 386 27.32 -43.65 21.39
C LEU A 386 27.66 -43.03 20.03
N SER A 387 28.92 -43.09 19.62
CA SER A 387 29.41 -42.58 18.34
C SER A 387 28.67 -43.22 17.16
N HIS A 388 28.60 -44.54 17.17
CA HIS A 388 27.89 -45.28 16.13
C HIS A 388 26.39 -45.01 16.10
N GLY A 389 25.76 -44.91 17.28
CA GLY A 389 24.35 -44.58 17.44
C GLY A 389 24.01 -43.17 16.90
N LEU A 390 24.85 -42.17 17.18
CA LEU A 390 24.70 -40.83 16.63
C LEU A 390 24.80 -40.82 15.10
N THR A 391 25.86 -41.41 14.54
CA THR A 391 26.10 -41.48 13.10
C THR A 391 24.93 -42.16 12.38
N ASN A 392 24.50 -43.31 12.85
CA ASN A 392 23.39 -44.03 12.22
C ASN A 392 22.07 -43.27 12.28
N LYS A 393 21.74 -42.61 13.40
CA LYS A 393 20.49 -41.87 13.54
C LYS A 393 20.49 -40.59 12.72
N PHE A 394 21.62 -39.87 12.60
CA PHE A 394 21.73 -38.70 11.72
C PHE A 394 21.59 -39.07 10.24
N LEU A 395 22.17 -40.20 9.82
CA LEU A 395 22.13 -40.62 8.42
C LEU A 395 20.86 -41.40 8.05
N HIS A 396 20.08 -41.85 9.03
CA HIS A 396 18.89 -42.67 8.74
C HIS A 396 17.87 -41.96 7.87
N ALA A 397 17.46 -40.75 8.23
CA ALA A 397 16.45 -40.00 7.48
C ALA A 397 16.93 -39.62 6.06
N PRO A 398 18.13 -39.03 5.85
CA PRO A 398 18.66 -38.75 4.52
C PRO A 398 18.78 -40.00 3.64
N THR A 399 19.29 -41.11 4.20
CA THR A 399 19.45 -42.37 3.45
C THR A 399 18.11 -42.97 3.05
N HIS A 400 17.15 -42.96 3.96
CA HIS A 400 15.78 -43.42 3.68
C HIS A 400 15.12 -42.57 2.57
N ALA A 401 15.25 -41.26 2.65
CA ALA A 401 14.71 -40.36 1.63
C ALA A 401 15.33 -40.62 0.23
N LEU A 402 16.65 -40.80 0.14
CA LEU A 402 17.34 -41.12 -1.10
C LEU A 402 16.92 -42.49 -1.70
N HIS A 403 16.62 -43.47 -0.85
CA HIS A 403 16.17 -44.80 -1.31
C HIS A 403 14.75 -44.78 -1.87
N HIS A 404 13.87 -43.94 -1.34
CA HIS A 404 12.44 -43.88 -1.71
C HIS A 404 12.10 -42.79 -2.72
N ALA A 405 13.02 -41.88 -3.04
CA ALA A 405 12.81 -40.87 -4.08
C ALA A 405 12.87 -41.50 -5.48
N ASP A 406 12.01 -40.99 -6.39
CA ASP A 406 11.93 -41.43 -7.78
C ASP A 406 12.26 -40.33 -8.77
N GLY A 407 12.75 -40.71 -9.97
CA GLY A 407 12.91 -39.82 -11.13
C GLY A 407 13.71 -38.53 -10.84
N GLU A 408 13.15 -37.40 -11.13
CA GLU A 408 13.77 -36.06 -10.94
C GLU A 408 14.04 -35.74 -9.47
N GLU A 409 13.20 -36.20 -8.56
CA GLU A 409 13.37 -35.95 -7.12
C GLU A 409 14.64 -36.63 -6.61
N ARG A 410 14.91 -37.85 -7.04
CA ARG A 410 16.16 -38.56 -6.74
C ARG A 410 17.39 -37.81 -7.23
N GLN A 411 17.34 -37.28 -8.46
CA GLN A 411 18.47 -36.54 -9.01
C GLN A 411 18.72 -35.22 -8.22
N ARG A 412 17.68 -34.53 -7.84
CA ARG A 412 17.80 -33.32 -6.99
C ARG A 412 18.40 -33.65 -5.62
N MET A 413 17.92 -34.71 -4.99
CA MET A 413 18.44 -35.14 -3.68
C MET A 413 19.90 -35.61 -3.76
N LEU A 414 20.32 -36.33 -4.82
CA LEU A 414 21.70 -36.69 -5.04
C LEU A 414 22.62 -35.45 -5.22
N ALA A 415 22.17 -34.45 -5.96
CA ALA A 415 22.91 -33.22 -6.13
C ALA A 415 23.10 -32.45 -4.80
N VAL A 416 22.07 -32.45 -3.95
CA VAL A 416 22.13 -31.86 -2.60
C VAL A 416 23.05 -32.66 -1.68
N ALA A 417 22.92 -33.98 -1.67
CA ALA A 417 23.77 -34.90 -0.87
C ALA A 417 25.25 -34.70 -1.21
N GLY A 418 25.60 -34.57 -2.50
CA GLY A 418 26.98 -34.36 -2.94
C GLY A 418 27.56 -32.99 -2.48
N ARG A 419 26.70 -31.98 -2.21
CA ARG A 419 27.13 -30.70 -1.64
C ARG A 419 27.36 -30.77 -0.13
N PHE A 420 26.56 -31.54 0.60
CA PHE A 420 26.69 -31.67 2.06
C PHE A 420 27.75 -32.71 2.48
N PHE A 421 27.97 -33.72 1.67
CA PHE A 421 28.91 -34.83 1.93
C PHE A 421 29.80 -35.00 0.69
N PRO A 422 30.76 -34.10 0.47
CA PRO A 422 31.69 -34.28 -0.64
C PRO A 422 32.50 -35.56 -0.40
N GLY A 423 32.34 -36.53 -1.30
CA GLY A 423 33.16 -37.74 -1.27
C GLY A 423 34.64 -37.38 -1.44
N GLU A 424 35.54 -38.15 -0.84
CA GLU A 424 36.97 -38.05 -1.08
C GLU A 424 37.21 -38.32 -2.57
N GLY A 425 37.38 -37.26 -3.39
CA GLY A 425 37.63 -37.38 -4.82
C GLY A 425 36.93 -36.36 -5.74
N ALA A 426 36.19 -35.34 -5.23
CA ALA A 426 35.74 -34.22 -6.07
C ALA A 426 36.84 -33.15 -6.11
N PRO A 427 37.25 -32.65 -7.36
CA PRO A 427 38.29 -31.64 -7.52
C PRO A 427 37.90 -30.29 -6.96
#